data_b6feafea77f75ba339c7d37126649509
#
_entry.id   b6feafea77f75ba339c7d37126649509
#
_cell.length_a   1.000
_cell.length_b   1.000
_cell.length_c   1.000
_cell.angle_alpha   90.00
_cell.angle_beta   90.00
_cell.angle_gamma   90.00
#
_symmetry.space_group_name_H-M   'P 1'
#
loop_
_entity.id
_entity.type
_entity.pdbx_description
1 polymer ?
#
loop_
_entity_poly.entity_id
_entity_poly.type
_entity_poly.pdbx_seq_one_letter_code
_entity_poly.pdbx_strand_id
1 'polypeptide(L)'
;MNEQKIPLVRMEGIDHALLLDAAPSPEAAERVLAAMPKQDARGVLFVQGGKMTPLVEVAATGTRVWESSCGSGTVALAWYLAQNLADGMHAFAFDEPGGRLEARVAMRAGRAAQIE
;
A
#
# COMPACT_ATOMS: atom_id res chain seq x y z
N MET A 1 3.42 -20.43 16.52
CA MET A 1 2.70 -19.23 16.16
C MET A 1 3.38 -18.53 15.01
N ASN A 2 2.62 -18.21 14.00
CA ASN A 2 3.18 -17.56 12.83
C ASN A 2 3.07 -16.06 12.98
N GLU A 3 4.22 -15.41 13.08
CA GLU A 3 4.25 -13.96 12.96
C GLU A 3 4.37 -13.62 11.48
N GLN A 4 3.35 -13.02 10.95
CA GLN A 4 3.40 -12.52 9.59
C GLN A 4 4.10 -11.17 9.59
N LYS A 5 5.13 -11.08 8.80
CA LYS A 5 5.76 -9.78 8.57
C LYS A 5 4.89 -8.98 7.62
N ILE A 6 4.53 -7.79 8.06
CA ILE A 6 3.74 -6.87 7.26
C ILE A 6 4.72 -5.95 6.54
N PRO A 7 4.76 -6.00 5.19
CA PRO A 7 5.64 -5.09 4.45
C PRO A 7 5.29 -3.64 4.75
N LEU A 8 6.31 -2.83 4.94
CA LEU A 8 6.17 -1.40 5.14
C LEU A 8 6.88 -0.68 3.99
N VAL A 9 6.12 0.03 3.18
CA VAL A 9 6.68 0.82 2.08
C VAL A 9 6.77 2.26 2.55
N ARG A 10 7.98 2.76 2.68
CA ARG A 10 8.22 4.11 3.17
C ARG A 10 8.41 5.06 1.99
N MET A 11 7.58 6.08 1.95
CA MET A 11 7.61 7.11 0.93
C MET A 11 7.76 8.46 1.60
N GLU A 12 8.09 9.48 0.80
CA GLU A 12 8.18 10.82 1.36
C GLU A 12 6.80 11.27 1.86
N GLY A 13 6.72 11.56 3.14
CA GLY A 13 5.52 12.09 3.78
C GLY A 13 4.46 11.05 4.15
N ILE A 14 4.57 9.82 3.67
CA ILE A 14 3.59 8.78 4.02
C ILE A 14 4.21 7.39 3.96
N ASP A 15 3.94 6.59 4.98
CA ASP A 15 4.32 5.18 5.02
C ASP A 15 3.07 4.33 4.81
N HIS A 16 3.19 3.25 4.04
CA HIS A 16 2.09 2.32 3.80
C HIS A 16 2.45 0.93 4.30
N ALA A 17 1.60 0.37 5.15
CA ALA A 17 1.68 -1.04 5.54
C ALA A 17 0.77 -1.85 4.63
N LEU A 18 1.29 -2.96 4.11
CA LEU A 18 0.57 -3.80 3.16
C LEU A 18 0.10 -5.07 3.86
N LEU A 19 -1.22 -5.19 4.04
CA LEU A 19 -1.82 -6.40 4.59
C LEU A 19 -2.29 -7.27 3.43
N LEU A 20 -1.40 -8.16 2.99
CA LEU A 20 -1.67 -9.03 1.86
C LEU A 20 -2.60 -10.16 2.29
N ASP A 21 -3.56 -10.51 1.41
CA ASP A 21 -4.58 -11.54 1.68
C ASP A 21 -5.43 -11.24 2.90
N ALA A 22 -5.77 -9.97 3.10
CA ALA A 22 -6.57 -9.56 4.25
C ALA A 22 -7.78 -8.74 3.82
N ALA A 23 -8.93 -9.09 4.37
CA ALA A 23 -10.12 -8.27 4.22
C ALA A 23 -10.02 -7.02 5.11
N PRO A 24 -10.66 -5.91 4.74
CA PRO A 24 -10.65 -4.71 5.57
C PRO A 24 -11.15 -5.00 6.99
N SER A 25 -10.40 -4.50 7.98
CA SER A 25 -10.73 -4.72 9.39
C SER A 25 -10.26 -3.54 10.23
N PRO A 26 -11.19 -2.82 10.89
CA PRO A 26 -10.80 -1.72 11.77
C PRO A 26 -9.86 -2.15 12.89
N GLU A 27 -10.09 -3.34 13.46
CA GLU A 27 -9.25 -3.86 14.55
C GLU A 27 -7.83 -4.17 14.08
N ALA A 28 -7.70 -4.75 12.88
CA ALA A 28 -6.38 -5.01 12.31
C ALA A 28 -5.66 -3.70 12.00
N ALA A 29 -6.38 -2.70 11.49
CA ALA A 29 -5.80 -1.39 11.20
C ALA A 29 -5.27 -0.74 12.49
N GLU A 30 -6.01 -0.81 13.58
CA GLU A 30 -5.56 -0.27 14.87
C GLU A 30 -4.25 -0.91 15.33
N ARG A 31 -4.16 -2.25 15.25
CA ARG A 31 -2.96 -2.97 15.66
C ARG A 31 -1.77 -2.58 14.80
N VAL A 32 -1.98 -2.46 13.49
CA VAL A 32 -0.91 -2.12 12.56
C VAL A 32 -0.42 -0.69 12.80
N LEU A 33 -1.35 0.27 12.93
CA LEU A 33 -0.98 1.65 13.18
C LEU A 33 -0.23 1.79 14.49
N ALA A 34 -0.62 1.04 15.52
CA ALA A 34 0.05 1.07 16.82
C ALA A 34 1.52 0.60 16.72
N ALA A 35 1.80 -0.28 15.78
CA ALA A 35 3.15 -0.83 15.58
C ALA A 35 3.98 -0.04 14.56
N MET A 36 3.37 0.82 13.76
CA MET A 36 4.08 1.57 12.73
C MET A 36 4.88 2.74 13.31
N PRO A 37 6.01 3.09 12.67
CA PRO A 37 6.73 4.31 13.05
C PRO A 37 5.84 5.54 12.90
N LYS A 38 6.11 6.58 13.68
CA LYS A 38 5.42 7.84 13.54
C LYS A 38 5.78 8.50 12.21
N GLN A 39 4.78 9.03 11.53
CA GLN A 39 4.93 9.72 10.25
C GLN A 39 3.79 10.71 10.09
N ASP A 40 3.96 11.72 9.23
CA ASP A 40 2.93 12.73 8.93
C ASP A 40 1.63 12.09 8.46
N ALA A 41 1.77 11.08 7.58
CA ALA A 41 0.64 10.26 7.17
C ALA A 41 1.03 8.81 7.16
N ARG A 42 0.08 7.93 7.47
CA ARG A 42 0.29 6.49 7.46
C ARG A 42 -0.90 5.80 6.84
N GLY A 43 -0.63 4.92 5.88
CA GLY A 43 -1.66 4.13 5.22
C GLY A 43 -1.59 2.69 5.65
N VAL A 44 -2.75 2.07 5.79
CA VAL A 44 -2.88 0.62 5.96
C VAL A 44 -3.68 0.13 4.77
N LEU A 45 -3.06 -0.68 3.93
CA LEU A 45 -3.66 -1.15 2.69
C LEU A 45 -4.08 -2.61 2.85
N PHE A 46 -5.38 -2.86 2.75
CA PHE A 46 -5.93 -4.21 2.80
C PHE A 46 -6.04 -4.73 1.38
N VAL A 47 -5.29 -5.78 1.07
CA VAL A 47 -5.19 -6.31 -0.28
C VAL A 47 -5.77 -7.72 -0.31
N GLN A 48 -6.75 -7.95 -1.16
CA GLN A 48 -7.39 -9.26 -1.28
C GLN A 48 -7.79 -9.48 -2.73
N GLY A 49 -7.12 -10.44 -3.37
CA GLY A 49 -7.28 -10.63 -4.80
C GLY A 49 -6.83 -9.37 -5.55
N GLY A 50 -7.62 -8.90 -6.48
CA GLY A 50 -7.34 -7.66 -7.20
C GLY A 50 -7.87 -6.41 -6.52
N LYS A 51 -8.31 -6.50 -5.27
CA LYS A 51 -8.91 -5.38 -4.54
C LYS A 51 -7.93 -4.79 -3.54
N MET A 52 -7.95 -3.47 -3.41
CA MET A 52 -7.18 -2.75 -2.39
C MET A 52 -8.08 -1.76 -1.68
N THR A 53 -8.15 -1.85 -0.36
CA THR A 53 -8.95 -0.95 0.46
C THR A 53 -8.01 -0.17 1.38
N PRO A 54 -7.88 1.16 1.19
CA PRO A 54 -6.92 1.94 1.96
C PRO A 54 -7.56 2.65 3.15
N LEU A 55 -6.89 2.58 4.30
CA LEU A 55 -7.17 3.42 5.45
C LEU A 55 -5.99 4.38 5.62
N VAL A 56 -6.26 5.67 5.69
CA VAL A 56 -5.20 6.68 5.82
C VAL A 56 -5.38 7.48 7.09
N GLU A 57 -4.31 7.58 7.88
CA GLU A 57 -4.25 8.42 9.06
C GLU A 57 -3.36 9.63 8.78
N VAL A 58 -3.86 10.81 9.14
CA VAL A 58 -3.09 12.05 9.04
C VAL A 58 -2.85 12.57 10.46
N ALA A 59 -1.58 12.65 10.87
CA ALA A 59 -1.20 12.99 12.24
C ALA A 59 -1.63 14.40 12.62
N ALA A 60 -1.46 15.35 11.72
CA ALA A 60 -1.75 16.77 12.01
C ALA A 60 -3.21 17.02 12.37
N THR A 61 -4.12 16.24 11.79
CA THR A 61 -5.57 16.39 12.03
C THR A 61 -6.13 15.31 12.95
N GLY A 62 -5.34 14.29 13.25
CA GLY A 62 -5.78 13.15 14.05
C GLY A 62 -6.86 12.33 13.37
N THR A 63 -6.97 12.43 12.04
CA THR A 63 -8.05 11.76 11.31
C THR A 63 -7.61 10.40 10.79
N ARG A 64 -8.55 9.47 10.76
CA ARG A 64 -8.42 8.16 10.12
C ARG A 64 -9.60 7.97 9.19
N VAL A 65 -9.33 7.80 7.90
CA VAL A 65 -10.38 7.75 6.90
C VAL A 65 -10.17 6.54 6.00
N TRP A 66 -11.25 5.77 5.79
CA TRP A 66 -11.30 4.78 4.74
C TRP A 66 -11.45 5.52 3.43
N GLU A 67 -10.38 5.54 2.64
CA GLU A 67 -10.38 6.29 1.41
C GLU A 67 -11.07 5.51 0.29
N SER A 68 -11.73 6.23 -0.61
CA SER A 68 -12.31 5.61 -1.81
C SER A 68 -11.23 5.18 -2.79
N SER A 69 -10.11 5.89 -2.81
CA SER A 69 -8.92 5.51 -3.58
C SER A 69 -7.70 6.17 -2.98
N CYS A 70 -6.53 5.61 -3.25
CA CYS A 70 -5.28 6.16 -2.74
C CYS A 70 -4.19 5.98 -3.78
N GLY A 71 -3.79 7.09 -4.42
CA GLY A 71 -2.76 7.06 -5.46
C GLY A 71 -1.41 6.59 -4.94
N SER A 72 -0.93 7.15 -3.82
CA SER A 72 0.34 6.74 -3.24
C SER A 72 0.32 5.28 -2.79
N GLY A 73 -0.81 4.81 -2.25
CA GLY A 73 -0.96 3.42 -1.87
C GLY A 73 -0.93 2.50 -3.08
N THR A 74 -1.56 2.89 -4.17
CA THR A 74 -1.53 2.12 -5.42
C THR A 74 -0.10 1.99 -5.93
N VAL A 75 0.66 3.08 -5.91
CA VAL A 75 2.07 3.07 -6.30
C VAL A 75 2.90 2.19 -5.37
N ALA A 76 2.69 2.30 -4.06
CA ALA A 76 3.42 1.51 -3.09
C ALA A 76 3.19 0.01 -3.29
N LEU A 77 1.93 -0.39 -3.50
CA LEU A 77 1.59 -1.79 -3.72
C LEU A 77 2.18 -2.30 -5.03
N ALA A 78 2.06 -1.51 -6.10
CA ALA A 78 2.63 -1.89 -7.40
C ALA A 78 4.15 -2.04 -7.31
N TRP A 79 4.82 -1.11 -6.64
CA TRP A 79 6.27 -1.17 -6.43
C TRP A 79 6.65 -2.45 -5.69
N TYR A 80 5.93 -2.77 -4.62
CA TYR A 80 6.20 -3.96 -3.83
C TYR A 80 6.04 -5.24 -4.66
N LEU A 81 4.93 -5.33 -5.41
CA LEU A 81 4.66 -6.51 -6.22
C LEU A 81 5.65 -6.69 -7.36
N ALA A 82 6.23 -5.59 -7.87
CA ALA A 82 7.17 -5.64 -8.96
C ALA A 82 8.58 -6.09 -8.56
N GLN A 83 8.91 -6.10 -7.26
CA GLN A 83 10.29 -6.30 -6.81
C GLN A 83 10.92 -7.62 -7.24
N ASN A 84 10.12 -8.65 -7.44
CA ASN A 84 10.62 -9.96 -7.84
C ASN A 84 10.34 -10.27 -9.31
N LEU A 85 9.95 -9.28 -10.09
CA LEU A 85 9.64 -9.46 -11.49
C LEU A 85 10.84 -9.13 -12.38
N ALA A 86 10.85 -9.69 -13.59
CA ALA A 86 11.92 -9.48 -14.54
C ALA A 86 11.98 -8.03 -15.01
N ASP A 87 13.11 -7.64 -15.58
CA ASP A 87 13.24 -6.32 -16.20
C ASP A 87 12.17 -6.13 -17.28
N GLY A 88 11.70 -4.90 -17.39
CA GLY A 88 10.65 -4.54 -18.34
C GLY A 88 9.57 -3.72 -17.65
N MET A 89 8.55 -3.41 -18.42
CA MET A 89 7.40 -2.65 -17.92
C MET A 89 6.34 -3.62 -17.39
N HIS A 90 5.89 -3.37 -16.17
CA HIS A 90 4.83 -4.16 -15.53
C HIS A 90 3.68 -3.23 -15.16
N ALA A 91 2.47 -3.60 -15.56
CA ALA A 91 1.27 -2.85 -15.24
C ALA A 91 0.46 -3.60 -14.19
N PHE A 92 -0.04 -2.85 -13.22
CA PHE A 92 -0.88 -3.38 -12.15
C PHE A 92 -2.17 -2.56 -12.09
N ALA A 93 -3.28 -3.24 -11.83
CA ALA A 93 -4.55 -2.58 -11.67
C ALA A 93 -5.24 -3.14 -10.44
N PHE A 94 -5.79 -2.26 -9.62
CA PHE A 94 -6.46 -2.67 -8.39
C PHE A 94 -7.85 -2.04 -8.33
N ASP A 95 -8.83 -2.85 -7.94
CA ASP A 95 -10.17 -2.35 -7.69
C ASP A 95 -10.19 -1.76 -6.28
N GLU A 96 -10.42 -0.47 -6.19
CA GLU A 96 -10.51 0.27 -4.94
C GLU A 96 -11.96 0.71 -4.73
N PRO A 97 -12.37 1.10 -3.52
CA PRO A 97 -13.80 1.37 -3.28
C PRO A 97 -14.43 2.37 -4.25
N GLY A 98 -13.66 3.38 -4.67
CA GLY A 98 -14.15 4.41 -5.58
C GLY A 98 -13.89 4.15 -7.05
N GLY A 99 -13.20 3.06 -7.41
CA GLY A 99 -12.89 2.76 -8.80
C GLY A 99 -11.58 2.04 -8.96
N ARG A 100 -11.20 1.80 -10.20
CA ARG A 100 -10.00 1.06 -10.55
C ARG A 100 -8.83 2.00 -10.80
N LEU A 101 -7.71 1.76 -10.13
CA LEU A 101 -6.49 2.51 -10.38
C LEU A 101 -5.43 1.59 -10.96
N GLU A 102 -4.61 2.15 -11.85
CA GLU A 102 -3.50 1.44 -12.46
C GLU A 102 -2.19 2.11 -12.12
N ALA A 103 -1.14 1.30 -11.99
CA ALA A 103 0.21 1.79 -11.85
C ALA A 103 1.12 0.95 -12.72
N ARG A 104 2.15 1.59 -13.30
CA ARG A 104 3.15 0.92 -14.13
C ARG A 104 4.51 1.07 -13.50
N VAL A 105 5.22 -0.04 -13.43
CA VAL A 105 6.56 -0.06 -12.85
C VAL A 105 7.53 -0.57 -13.90
N ALA A 106 8.53 0.25 -14.24
CA ALA A 106 9.61 -0.18 -15.11
C ALA A 106 10.74 -0.75 -14.26
N MET A 107 11.02 -2.04 -14.42
CA MET A 107 12.09 -2.70 -13.70
C MET A 107 13.34 -2.76 -14.58
N ARG A 108 14.48 -2.41 -14.00
CA ARG A 108 15.77 -2.46 -14.69
C ARG A 108 16.84 -2.88 -13.70
N ALA A 109 17.56 -3.96 -14.03
CA ALA A 109 18.63 -4.50 -13.18
C ALA A 109 18.13 -4.81 -11.76
N GLY A 110 16.92 -5.34 -11.64
CA GLY A 110 16.33 -5.70 -10.35
C GLY A 110 15.80 -4.53 -9.54
N ARG A 111 15.70 -3.32 -10.14
CA ARG A 111 15.26 -2.12 -9.43
C ARG A 111 14.16 -1.42 -10.21
N ALA A 112 13.26 -0.77 -9.49
CA ALA A 112 12.27 0.08 -10.12
C ALA A 112 12.95 1.34 -10.64
N ALA A 113 12.94 1.52 -11.95
CA ALA A 113 13.57 2.68 -12.60
C ALA A 113 12.57 3.82 -12.77
N GLN A 114 11.28 3.49 -12.92
CA GLN A 114 10.23 4.48 -13.14
C GLN A 114 8.91 3.89 -12.68
N ILE A 115 8.08 4.73 -12.05
CA ILE A 115 6.74 4.32 -11.61
C ILE A 115 5.75 5.41 -12.05
N GLU A 116 4.68 4.98 -12.69
CA GLU A 116 3.61 5.88 -13.14
C GLU A 116 2.25 5.47 -12.58
#